data_4053d35e0c12fa727b358c1ab77c9579
#
_entry.id   4053d35e0c12fa727b358c1ab77c9579
#
_cell.length_a   1.000
_cell.length_b   1.000
_cell.length_c   1.000
_cell.angle_alpha   90.00
_cell.angle_beta   90.00
_cell.angle_gamma   90.00
#
_symmetry.space_group_name_H-M   'P 1'
#
loop_
_entity.id
_entity.type
_entity.pdbx_description
1 polymer ?
#
loop_
_entity_poly.entity_id
_entity_poly.type
_entity_poly.pdbx_seq_one_letter_code
_entity_poly.pdbx_strand_id
1 'polypeptide(L)'
;DTCTNSSRLETFCDSQEKLLPATNESIPIVKLDEVRGTVLVDNSNTKNRKPLIIKTAFGLGKVVFVTFDLDALKTTEWIGFPKLVEKLVSGAVTEREITSSTVSRGSSVSHFGYKDLIGQLRVPLDRFRDVQFVKFAMIALLIGLYILCIGPGDYFLLHKFFKKMELTWITFPLVSLIFCGLAIGISIATRPDTIKINQLEIIDIDTINGEVRGTVWGNLYSPVGQTCSIGLEKSHQLGFEIESDLLTWHGLPGNGLGGMTTTANPGLLKTNYEQSFKVSENGQTLDTEIENLPLQVSSTKPVFATWWASIEPESRIQLNRDPRLTQLRGRVNYKLPFKLKNCRLIFENWAYVLENPLNPSDTFDVQTGTTEKSLKSILTRKVKLKKSDRSENSPWDPTDIRVNRIADIMMFYQASGGMAYTNLSHQYHSFTDMTDQLNLRRAILVGE
;
A
#
# COMPACT_ATOMS: atom_id res chain seq x y z
N ASP A 1 8.83 36.02 -22.38
CA ASP A 1 7.51 36.55 -22.01
C ASP A 1 7.54 37.21 -20.63
N THR A 2 6.58 38.07 -20.34
CA THR A 2 6.45 38.69 -19.01
C THR A 2 5.06 38.43 -18.42
N CYS A 3 5.03 38.28 -17.10
CA CYS A 3 3.80 38.21 -16.31
C CYS A 3 3.60 39.55 -15.59
N THR A 4 2.46 40.18 -15.82
CA THR A 4 2.08 41.47 -15.20
C THR A 4 1.00 41.31 -14.14
N ASN A 5 0.44 40.10 -13.95
CA ASN A 5 -0.59 39.84 -13.00
C ASN A 5 -0.31 38.53 -12.24
N SER A 6 0.00 38.65 -10.96
CA SER A 6 0.36 37.55 -10.06
C SER A 6 -0.75 37.16 -9.07
N SER A 7 -1.96 37.73 -9.21
CA SER A 7 -3.04 37.55 -8.23
C SER A 7 -3.40 36.09 -7.93
N ARG A 8 -3.34 35.21 -8.94
CA ARG A 8 -3.58 33.77 -8.71
C ARG A 8 -2.43 33.09 -7.99
N LEU A 9 -1.20 33.54 -8.19
CA LEU A 9 -0.04 33.06 -7.44
C LEU A 9 -0.14 33.49 -5.97
N GLU A 10 -0.55 34.71 -5.71
CA GLU A 10 -0.80 35.25 -4.38
C GLU A 10 -1.91 34.45 -3.68
N THR A 11 -3.01 34.20 -4.37
CA THR A 11 -4.11 33.35 -3.88
C THR A 11 -3.63 31.92 -3.63
N PHE A 12 -2.83 31.37 -4.53
CA PHE A 12 -2.24 30.02 -4.35
C PHE A 12 -1.38 29.93 -3.09
N CYS A 13 -0.67 30.98 -2.74
CA CYS A 13 0.19 31.06 -1.56
C CYS A 13 -0.54 31.57 -0.30
N ASP A 14 -1.85 31.81 -0.36
CA ASP A 14 -2.63 32.43 0.71
C ASP A 14 -2.00 33.73 1.24
N SER A 15 -1.29 34.47 0.35
CA SER A 15 -0.61 35.72 0.69
C SER A 15 -1.55 36.91 0.52
N GLN A 16 -1.56 37.81 1.51
CA GLN A 16 -2.26 39.08 1.44
C GLN A 16 -1.41 40.17 0.76
N GLU A 17 -0.09 39.97 0.74
CA GLU A 17 0.84 40.89 0.10
C GLU A 17 1.00 40.55 -1.39
N LYS A 18 0.99 41.59 -2.23
CA LYS A 18 1.14 41.45 -3.67
C LYS A 18 2.61 41.25 -4.03
N LEU A 19 2.87 40.28 -4.89
CA LEU A 19 4.20 40.07 -5.46
C LEU A 19 4.56 41.18 -6.42
N LEU A 20 3.57 41.75 -7.13
CA LEU A 20 3.70 42.88 -8.08
C LEU A 20 2.82 44.04 -7.60
N PRO A 21 3.32 44.89 -6.68
CA PRO A 21 2.52 45.98 -6.11
C PRO A 21 2.25 47.11 -7.10
N ALA A 22 3.14 47.36 -8.07
CA ALA A 22 3.00 48.44 -9.04
C ALA A 22 2.46 47.94 -10.40
N THR A 23 1.64 48.75 -11.06
CA THR A 23 1.01 48.45 -12.35
C THR A 23 2.02 48.24 -13.51
N ASN A 24 3.25 48.75 -13.37
CA ASN A 24 4.31 48.62 -14.38
C ASN A 24 5.32 47.51 -14.07
N GLU A 25 5.14 46.75 -12.99
CA GLU A 25 6.04 45.68 -12.66
C GLU A 25 5.66 44.38 -13.39
N SER A 26 6.68 43.65 -13.78
CA SER A 26 6.52 42.38 -14.44
C SER A 26 7.62 41.40 -14.03
N ILE A 27 7.30 40.12 -14.07
CA ILE A 27 8.26 39.04 -13.88
C ILE A 27 8.51 38.35 -15.21
N PRO A 28 9.77 38.12 -15.59
CA PRO A 28 10.08 37.33 -16.78
C PRO A 28 9.62 35.90 -16.59
N ILE A 29 8.97 35.36 -17.61
CA ILE A 29 8.49 33.97 -17.61
C ILE A 29 8.94 33.25 -18.86
N VAL A 30 9.20 31.96 -18.75
CA VAL A 30 9.52 31.10 -19.89
C VAL A 30 8.27 30.94 -20.75
N LYS A 31 8.42 31.16 -22.07
CA LYS A 31 7.35 30.88 -23.03
C LYS A 31 7.33 29.39 -23.31
N LEU A 32 6.17 28.77 -23.14
CA LEU A 32 5.94 27.38 -23.49
C LEU A 32 5.11 27.31 -24.76
N ASP A 33 5.61 26.60 -25.76
CA ASP A 33 4.87 26.40 -27.02
C ASP A 33 3.73 25.38 -26.84
N GLU A 34 3.98 24.31 -26.04
CA GLU A 34 2.98 23.28 -25.73
C GLU A 34 2.99 22.97 -24.24
N VAL A 35 1.85 23.10 -23.58
CA VAL A 35 1.72 22.80 -22.16
C VAL A 35 1.26 21.37 -21.99
N ARG A 36 2.15 20.53 -21.46
CA ARG A 36 1.83 19.15 -21.08
C ARG A 36 1.68 19.06 -19.56
N GLY A 37 0.52 18.63 -19.10
CA GLY A 37 0.22 18.52 -17.69
C GLY A 37 -0.92 19.43 -17.21
N THR A 38 -1.09 19.51 -15.91
CA THR A 38 -2.13 20.32 -15.27
C THR A 38 -1.53 21.66 -14.83
N VAL A 39 -2.12 22.75 -15.33
CA VAL A 39 -1.75 24.09 -14.88
C VAL A 39 -2.35 24.33 -13.50
N LEU A 40 -1.48 24.47 -12.49
CA LEU A 40 -1.88 24.77 -11.12
C LEU A 40 -2.16 26.26 -10.94
N VAL A 41 -1.31 27.11 -11.53
CA VAL A 41 -1.41 28.56 -11.45
C VAL A 41 -1.15 29.17 -12.83
N ASP A 42 -1.96 30.10 -13.25
CA ASP A 42 -1.78 30.91 -14.44
C ASP A 42 -1.81 32.43 -14.12
N ASN A 43 -1.49 33.26 -15.11
CA ASN A 43 -1.42 34.72 -14.95
C ASN A 43 -2.79 35.43 -14.89
N SER A 44 -3.91 34.71 -14.68
CA SER A 44 -5.27 35.30 -14.53
C SER A 44 -5.78 36.11 -15.73
N ASN A 45 -5.02 36.23 -16.81
CA ASN A 45 -5.47 36.99 -18.00
C ASN A 45 -6.37 36.12 -18.89
N THR A 46 -7.61 36.52 -19.07
CA THR A 46 -8.62 35.75 -19.83
C THR A 46 -8.32 35.60 -21.33
N LYS A 47 -7.59 36.56 -21.92
CA LYS A 47 -7.25 36.55 -23.34
C LYS A 47 -5.92 35.88 -23.68
N ASN A 48 -4.98 35.86 -22.76
CA ASN A 48 -3.66 35.28 -22.97
C ASN A 48 -3.20 34.57 -21.69
N ARG A 49 -3.72 33.35 -21.45
CA ARG A 49 -3.37 32.56 -20.28
C ARG A 49 -1.96 32.03 -20.41
N LYS A 50 -1.07 32.49 -19.54
CA LYS A 50 0.29 32.02 -19.43
C LYS A 50 0.42 31.20 -18.14
N PRO A 51 0.82 29.94 -18.23
CA PRO A 51 1.01 29.11 -17.04
C PRO A 51 2.21 29.59 -16.25
N LEU A 52 2.07 29.66 -14.93
CA LEU A 52 3.13 30.01 -14.00
C LEU A 52 3.67 28.76 -13.28
N ILE A 53 2.79 27.85 -12.92
CA ILE A 53 3.16 26.59 -12.27
C ILE A 53 2.39 25.46 -12.97
N ILE A 54 3.13 24.45 -13.40
CA ILE A 54 2.60 23.29 -14.11
C ILE A 54 3.03 22.04 -13.36
N LYS A 55 2.10 21.11 -13.15
CA LYS A 55 2.37 19.80 -12.61
C LYS A 55 2.17 18.76 -13.71
N THR A 56 3.15 17.94 -13.94
CA THR A 56 3.08 16.84 -14.91
C THR A 56 3.62 15.55 -14.31
N ALA A 57 3.17 14.43 -14.86
CA ALA A 57 3.76 13.14 -14.54
C ALA A 57 5.00 12.91 -15.43
N PHE A 58 6.03 12.37 -14.83
CA PHE A 58 7.24 11.92 -15.52
C PHE A 58 7.67 10.58 -14.91
N GLY A 59 7.72 9.53 -15.72
CA GLY A 59 7.87 8.19 -15.21
C GLY A 59 6.77 7.84 -14.20
N LEU A 60 7.14 7.21 -13.12
CA LEU A 60 6.26 6.93 -11.97
C LEU A 60 6.19 8.11 -10.98
N GLY A 61 6.94 9.17 -11.25
CA GLY A 61 7.03 10.36 -10.42
C GLY A 61 6.17 11.54 -10.91
N LYS A 62 6.37 12.68 -10.25
CA LYS A 62 5.70 13.94 -10.54
C LYS A 62 6.75 15.03 -10.65
N VAL A 63 6.60 15.89 -11.64
CA VAL A 63 7.45 17.08 -11.84
C VAL A 63 6.58 18.30 -11.72
N VAL A 64 7.03 19.25 -10.89
CA VAL A 64 6.44 20.59 -10.82
C VAL A 64 7.40 21.53 -11.52
N PHE A 65 6.92 22.14 -12.61
CA PHE A 65 7.67 23.10 -13.39
C PHE A 65 7.18 24.51 -13.11
N VAL A 66 8.12 25.39 -12.76
CA VAL A 66 7.86 26.82 -12.52
C VAL A 66 8.42 27.59 -13.69
N THR A 67 7.63 28.49 -14.28
CA THR A 67 8.02 29.24 -15.48
C THR A 67 8.75 30.54 -15.19
N PHE A 68 8.89 30.95 -13.96
CA PHE A 68 9.58 32.14 -13.51
C PHE A 68 10.77 31.78 -12.61
N ASP A 69 11.71 32.73 -12.50
CA ASP A 69 12.90 32.53 -11.67
C ASP A 69 12.55 32.65 -10.19
N LEU A 70 12.80 31.56 -9.44
CA LEU A 70 12.57 31.51 -8.00
C LEU A 70 13.62 32.30 -7.21
N ASP A 71 14.84 32.45 -7.75
CA ASP A 71 15.94 33.16 -7.09
C ASP A 71 15.91 34.66 -7.35
N ALA A 72 14.99 35.16 -8.17
CA ALA A 72 14.86 36.58 -8.40
C ALA A 72 14.56 37.33 -7.09
N LEU A 73 15.29 38.44 -6.86
CA LEU A 73 15.15 39.27 -5.64
C LEU A 73 13.68 39.57 -5.28
N LYS A 74 12.87 39.94 -6.26
CA LYS A 74 11.44 40.21 -6.06
C LYS A 74 10.66 38.97 -5.54
N THR A 75 11.06 37.79 -5.96
CA THR A 75 10.42 36.56 -5.55
C THR A 75 10.88 36.13 -4.16
N THR A 76 12.17 36.23 -3.89
CA THR A 76 12.76 35.80 -2.61
C THR A 76 12.42 36.73 -1.45
N GLU A 77 12.28 38.03 -1.70
CA GLU A 77 11.90 39.04 -0.70
C GLU A 77 10.39 39.09 -0.43
N TRP A 78 9.58 38.44 -1.28
CA TRP A 78 8.14 38.40 -1.10
C TRP A 78 7.73 37.57 0.09
N ILE A 79 6.85 38.09 0.95
CA ILE A 79 6.41 37.43 2.18
C ILE A 79 5.70 36.09 1.93
N GLY A 80 5.15 35.88 0.74
CA GLY A 80 4.53 34.64 0.30
C GLY A 80 5.51 33.56 -0.18
N PHE A 81 6.82 33.88 -0.33
CA PHE A 81 7.81 32.96 -0.88
C PHE A 81 7.98 31.65 -0.06
N PRO A 82 8.09 31.68 1.28
CA PRO A 82 8.20 30.45 2.06
C PRO A 82 7.00 29.52 1.83
N LYS A 83 5.80 30.10 1.74
CA LYS A 83 4.58 29.34 1.48
C LYS A 83 4.53 28.79 0.05
N LEU A 84 5.09 29.52 -0.92
CA LEU A 84 5.26 29.03 -2.28
C LEU A 84 6.15 27.79 -2.29
N VAL A 85 7.33 27.88 -1.67
CA VAL A 85 8.28 26.76 -1.59
C VAL A 85 7.65 25.56 -0.87
N GLU A 86 6.97 25.79 0.25
CA GLU A 86 6.22 24.75 0.96
C GLU A 86 5.23 24.04 0.03
N LYS A 87 4.41 24.80 -0.73
CA LYS A 87 3.41 24.23 -1.65
C LYS A 87 4.02 23.56 -2.88
N LEU A 88 5.15 24.04 -3.37
CA LEU A 88 5.87 23.38 -4.46
C LEU A 88 6.46 22.05 -4.00
N VAL A 89 7.08 22.03 -2.83
CA VAL A 89 7.68 20.82 -2.26
C VAL A 89 6.59 19.83 -1.80
N SER A 90 5.55 20.29 -1.12
CA SER A 90 4.42 19.44 -0.74
C SER A 90 3.62 18.95 -1.95
N GLY A 91 3.54 19.75 -3.00
CA GLY A 91 2.98 19.32 -4.29
C GLY A 91 3.81 18.23 -4.99
N ALA A 92 5.11 18.19 -4.75
CA ALA A 92 6.02 17.14 -5.22
C ALA A 92 6.10 15.96 -4.26
N VAL A 93 6.15 16.23 -2.96
CA VAL A 93 6.07 15.24 -1.89
C VAL A 93 4.60 15.21 -1.45
N THR A 94 3.95 14.09 -1.61
CA THR A 94 2.57 13.91 -1.14
C THR A 94 2.51 14.28 0.34
N GLU A 95 1.67 15.24 0.70
CA GLU A 95 1.49 15.65 2.09
C GLU A 95 1.36 14.42 2.98
N ARG A 96 2.32 14.21 3.87
CA ARG A 96 2.00 13.52 5.10
C ARG A 96 0.89 14.35 5.72
N GLU A 97 -0.35 13.88 5.64
CA GLU A 97 -1.37 14.39 6.53
C GLU A 97 -0.85 14.19 7.96
N ILE A 98 -0.17 15.21 8.45
CA ILE A 98 -0.06 15.42 9.89
C ILE A 98 -1.48 15.77 10.28
N THR A 99 -2.30 14.76 10.35
CA THR A 99 -3.57 14.84 11.03
C THR A 99 -3.23 15.21 12.47
N SER A 100 -3.24 16.50 12.73
CA SER A 100 -3.60 16.97 14.06
C SER A 100 -4.86 16.17 14.41
N SER A 101 -4.69 15.20 15.26
CA SER A 101 -5.76 14.38 15.80
C SER A 101 -6.71 15.28 16.56
N THR A 102 -7.59 15.98 15.84
CA THR A 102 -8.87 16.36 16.38
C THR A 102 -9.58 15.05 16.64
N VAL A 103 -9.39 14.54 17.84
CA VAL A 103 -10.14 13.43 18.40
C VAL A 103 -11.62 13.81 18.24
N SER A 104 -12.21 13.34 17.14
CA SER A 104 -13.64 13.36 16.97
C SER A 104 -14.20 12.52 18.11
N ARG A 105 -14.77 13.19 19.11
CA ARG A 105 -15.53 12.55 20.19
C ARG A 105 -16.68 11.78 19.53
N GLY A 106 -16.49 10.49 19.28
CA GLY A 106 -17.51 9.63 18.70
C GLY A 106 -16.98 8.53 17.77
N SER A 107 -15.68 8.46 17.45
CA SER A 107 -15.17 7.32 16.73
C SER A 107 -15.14 6.12 17.65
N SER A 108 -15.91 5.09 17.34
CA SER A 108 -15.76 3.77 17.96
C SER A 108 -14.29 3.37 17.85
N VAL A 109 -13.65 3.18 19.01
CA VAL A 109 -12.28 2.65 19.07
C VAL A 109 -12.31 1.31 18.34
N SER A 110 -11.68 1.23 17.17
CA SER A 110 -11.58 -0.03 16.46
C SER A 110 -10.67 -0.94 17.29
N HIS A 111 -11.22 -2.01 17.82
CA HIS A 111 -10.52 -2.97 18.67
C HIS A 111 -9.56 -3.89 17.89
N PHE A 112 -9.30 -3.58 16.61
CA PHE A 112 -8.52 -4.43 15.73
C PHE A 112 -7.00 -4.27 15.86
N GLY A 113 -6.53 -3.34 16.67
CA GLY A 113 -5.10 -3.17 16.97
C GLY A 113 -4.29 -2.50 15.85
N TYR A 114 -4.92 -2.02 14.76
CA TYR A 114 -4.26 -1.30 13.68
C TYR A 114 -5.05 -0.06 13.25
N LYS A 115 -4.32 0.96 12.77
CA LYS A 115 -4.87 2.23 12.28
C LYS A 115 -4.50 2.50 10.82
N ASP A 116 -3.85 1.56 10.17
CA ASP A 116 -3.33 1.68 8.82
C ASP A 116 -3.78 0.51 7.94
N LEU A 117 -3.95 0.74 6.63
CA LEU A 117 -4.33 -0.30 5.66
C LEU A 117 -3.31 -1.45 5.60
N ILE A 118 -2.03 -1.18 5.85
CA ILE A 118 -1.01 -2.22 5.91
C ILE A 118 -1.24 -3.15 7.11
N GLY A 119 -1.69 -2.60 8.23
CA GLY A 119 -2.11 -3.41 9.38
C GLY A 119 -3.26 -4.34 9.03
N GLN A 120 -4.25 -3.85 8.25
CA GLN A 120 -5.33 -4.69 7.73
C GLN A 120 -4.81 -5.75 6.74
N LEU A 121 -3.90 -5.39 5.83
CA LEU A 121 -3.29 -6.30 4.86
C LEU A 121 -2.49 -7.42 5.55
N ARG A 122 -1.86 -7.13 6.67
CA ARG A 122 -1.12 -8.14 7.44
C ARG A 122 -1.99 -9.30 7.87
N VAL A 123 -3.24 -9.05 8.24
CA VAL A 123 -4.16 -10.10 8.74
C VAL A 123 -4.33 -11.26 7.74
N PRO A 124 -4.64 -11.04 6.45
CA PRO A 124 -4.66 -12.11 5.48
C PRO A 124 -3.27 -12.66 5.14
N LEU A 125 -2.21 -11.85 5.15
CA LEU A 125 -0.86 -12.33 4.91
C LEU A 125 -0.32 -13.22 6.03
N ASP A 126 -0.80 -13.08 7.26
CA ASP A 126 -0.49 -13.98 8.38
C ASP A 126 -1.27 -15.32 8.32
N ARG A 127 -2.18 -15.49 7.36
CA ARG A 127 -2.93 -16.74 7.18
C ARG A 127 -2.24 -17.64 6.16
N PHE A 128 -1.33 -18.46 6.65
CA PHE A 128 -0.60 -19.41 5.82
C PHE A 128 -1.46 -20.63 5.50
N ARG A 129 -1.41 -21.07 4.24
CA ARG A 129 -1.98 -22.35 3.82
C ARG A 129 -1.22 -23.46 4.55
N ASP A 130 -1.92 -24.43 5.07
CA ASP A 130 -1.38 -25.58 5.81
C ASP A 130 -0.86 -25.28 7.24
N VAL A 131 -0.90 -24.03 7.72
CA VAL A 131 -0.68 -23.71 9.13
C VAL A 131 -2.01 -23.75 9.85
N GLN A 132 -2.28 -24.84 10.53
CA GLN A 132 -3.50 -24.96 11.33
C GLN A 132 -3.25 -24.40 12.73
N PHE A 133 -3.91 -23.31 13.04
CA PHE A 133 -3.96 -22.82 14.42
C PHE A 133 -4.74 -23.83 15.26
N VAL A 134 -4.10 -24.33 16.33
CA VAL A 134 -4.79 -25.21 17.29
C VAL A 134 -5.98 -24.43 17.88
N LYS A 135 -7.19 -24.90 17.60
CA LYS A 135 -8.41 -24.22 18.09
C LYS A 135 -8.42 -24.23 19.61
N PHE A 136 -8.73 -23.08 20.22
CA PHE A 136 -8.86 -22.96 21.68
C PHE A 136 -9.71 -24.07 22.29
N ALA A 137 -10.81 -24.47 21.62
CA ALA A 137 -11.68 -25.57 22.07
C ALA A 137 -10.92 -26.89 22.22
N MET A 138 -9.93 -27.18 21.38
CA MET A 138 -9.12 -28.41 21.45
C MET A 138 -8.19 -28.38 22.65
N ILE A 139 -7.57 -27.21 22.92
CA ILE A 139 -6.73 -27.00 24.11
C ILE A 139 -7.57 -27.09 25.37
N ALA A 140 -8.76 -26.47 25.41
CA ALA A 140 -9.68 -26.52 26.53
C ALA A 140 -10.15 -27.94 26.80
N LEU A 141 -10.45 -28.73 25.74
CA LEU A 141 -10.81 -30.13 25.85
C LEU A 141 -9.66 -30.96 26.45
N LEU A 142 -8.43 -30.75 25.96
CA LEU A 142 -7.25 -31.45 26.47
C LEU A 142 -7.02 -31.15 27.95
N ILE A 143 -7.13 -29.88 28.37
CA ILE A 143 -7.02 -29.50 29.78
C ILE A 143 -8.16 -30.09 30.61
N GLY A 144 -9.38 -30.05 30.10
CA GLY A 144 -10.55 -30.67 30.78
C GLY A 144 -10.39 -32.17 30.99
N LEU A 145 -9.91 -32.89 29.95
CA LEU A 145 -9.57 -34.33 30.06
C LEU A 145 -8.43 -34.54 31.07
N TYR A 146 -7.42 -33.73 31.06
CA TYR A 146 -6.31 -33.81 32.03
C TYR A 146 -6.80 -33.66 33.47
N ILE A 147 -7.64 -32.65 33.75
CA ILE A 147 -8.23 -32.43 35.08
C ILE A 147 -9.12 -33.63 35.48
N LEU A 148 -9.89 -34.15 34.53
CA LEU A 148 -10.76 -35.32 34.78
C LEU A 148 -9.93 -36.58 35.07
N CYS A 149 -8.83 -36.79 34.38
CA CYS A 149 -7.96 -37.94 34.60
C CYS A 149 -7.21 -37.84 35.96
N ILE A 150 -6.66 -36.68 36.31
CA ILE A 150 -5.93 -36.49 37.55
C ILE A 150 -6.83 -36.42 38.78
N GLY A 151 -8.01 -35.83 38.65
CA GLY A 151 -8.94 -35.69 39.78
C GLY A 151 -9.80 -36.93 39.98
N PRO A 152 -11.03 -36.93 39.48
CA PRO A 152 -11.95 -38.04 39.68
C PRO A 152 -11.48 -39.36 39.06
N GLY A 153 -10.77 -39.32 37.92
CA GLY A 153 -10.29 -40.51 37.22
C GLY A 153 -9.27 -41.29 38.05
N ASP A 154 -8.24 -40.62 38.55
CA ASP A 154 -7.18 -41.22 39.37
C ASP A 154 -7.77 -41.75 40.69
N TYR A 155 -8.67 -40.98 41.33
CA TYR A 155 -9.35 -41.40 42.54
C TYR A 155 -10.15 -42.70 42.31
N PHE A 156 -10.99 -42.79 41.26
CA PHE A 156 -11.75 -43.97 40.96
C PHE A 156 -10.88 -45.17 40.61
N LEU A 157 -9.83 -44.96 39.84
CA LEU A 157 -8.89 -45.99 39.42
C LEU A 157 -8.16 -46.60 40.63
N LEU A 158 -7.61 -45.76 41.49
CA LEU A 158 -6.84 -46.22 42.65
C LEU A 158 -7.71 -46.80 43.75
N HIS A 159 -8.90 -46.22 44.02
CA HIS A 159 -9.81 -46.69 45.03
C HIS A 159 -10.50 -47.98 44.62
N LYS A 160 -10.96 -48.10 43.37
CA LYS A 160 -11.75 -49.25 42.93
C LYS A 160 -10.92 -50.44 42.45
N PHE A 161 -9.82 -50.17 41.70
CA PHE A 161 -8.99 -51.22 41.08
C PHE A 161 -7.78 -51.61 41.94
N PHE A 162 -7.00 -50.67 42.39
CA PHE A 162 -5.74 -50.94 43.07
C PHE A 162 -5.88 -50.99 44.59
N LYS A 163 -6.92 -50.37 45.16
CA LYS A 163 -7.16 -50.28 46.62
C LYS A 163 -5.96 -49.74 47.43
N LYS A 164 -5.03 -49.02 46.78
CA LYS A 164 -3.81 -48.41 47.34
C LYS A 164 -3.73 -46.95 46.91
N MET A 165 -4.12 -46.05 47.78
CA MET A 165 -4.08 -44.61 47.51
C MET A 165 -2.67 -44.02 47.42
N GLU A 166 -1.69 -44.70 47.98
CA GLU A 166 -0.26 -44.28 47.94
C GLU A 166 0.30 -44.23 46.51
N LEU A 167 -0.29 -44.98 45.57
CA LEU A 167 0.07 -45.01 44.15
C LEU A 167 -0.17 -43.71 43.43
N THR A 168 -0.94 -42.76 43.97
CA THR A 168 -1.16 -41.44 43.43
C THR A 168 0.17 -40.69 43.15
N TRP A 169 1.18 -40.92 43.98
CA TRP A 169 2.49 -40.35 43.78
C TRP A 169 3.23 -40.79 42.49
N ILE A 170 2.77 -41.95 41.92
CA ILE A 170 3.32 -42.48 40.67
C ILE A 170 2.34 -42.16 39.51
N THR A 171 1.05 -42.31 39.72
CA THR A 171 0.06 -42.10 38.67
C THR A 171 -0.05 -40.62 38.25
N PHE A 172 0.03 -39.68 39.17
CA PHE A 172 0.01 -38.27 38.90
C PHE A 172 1.13 -37.82 37.95
N PRO A 173 2.44 -38.09 38.23
CA PRO A 173 3.50 -37.75 37.29
C PRO A 173 3.36 -38.48 35.95
N LEU A 174 2.95 -39.74 35.96
CA LEU A 174 2.80 -40.51 34.75
C LEU A 174 1.71 -39.93 33.83
N VAL A 175 0.54 -39.60 34.37
CA VAL A 175 -0.55 -38.94 33.61
C VAL A 175 -0.09 -37.59 33.09
N SER A 176 0.61 -36.81 33.92
CA SER A 176 1.15 -35.51 33.49
C SER A 176 2.14 -35.64 32.30
N LEU A 177 3.02 -36.64 32.36
CA LEU A 177 3.97 -36.90 31.24
C LEU A 177 3.22 -37.36 29.98
N ILE A 178 2.17 -38.19 30.09
CA ILE A 178 1.37 -38.61 28.95
C ILE A 178 0.68 -37.39 28.29
N PHE A 179 0.06 -36.51 29.07
CA PHE A 179 -0.61 -35.34 28.54
C PHE A 179 0.39 -34.32 27.95
N CYS A 180 1.58 -34.15 28.55
CA CYS A 180 2.67 -33.35 27.96
C CYS A 180 3.10 -33.95 26.62
N GLY A 181 3.30 -35.26 26.55
CA GLY A 181 3.64 -35.98 25.32
C GLY A 181 2.59 -35.81 24.24
N LEU A 182 1.30 -35.92 24.59
CA LEU A 182 0.19 -35.66 23.68
C LEU A 182 0.17 -34.22 23.18
N ALA A 183 0.36 -33.24 24.06
CA ALA A 183 0.41 -31.82 23.67
C ALA A 183 1.57 -31.53 22.71
N ILE A 184 2.76 -32.08 22.98
CA ILE A 184 3.93 -31.97 22.11
C ILE A 184 3.66 -32.67 20.76
N GLY A 185 3.09 -33.88 20.79
CA GLY A 185 2.74 -34.63 19.56
C GLY A 185 1.74 -33.89 18.68
N ILE A 186 0.69 -33.33 19.26
CA ILE A 186 -0.26 -32.47 18.53
C ILE A 186 0.45 -31.25 17.95
N SER A 187 1.30 -30.61 18.74
CA SER A 187 2.03 -29.42 18.30
C SER A 187 2.95 -29.72 17.10
N ILE A 188 3.64 -30.85 17.11
CA ILE A 188 4.52 -31.29 16.00
C ILE A 188 3.69 -31.67 14.77
N ALA A 189 2.61 -32.43 14.95
CA ALA A 189 1.77 -32.90 13.85
C ALA A 189 1.02 -31.78 13.11
N THR A 190 0.82 -30.62 13.75
CA THR A 190 0.13 -29.48 13.16
C THR A 190 1.07 -28.45 12.52
N ARG A 191 2.39 -28.63 12.64
CA ARG A 191 3.38 -27.69 12.06
C ARG A 191 3.73 -28.09 10.63
N PRO A 192 3.85 -27.14 9.70
CA PRO A 192 4.46 -27.41 8.41
C PRO A 192 5.97 -27.68 8.57
N ASP A 193 6.52 -28.45 7.65
CA ASP A 193 7.96 -28.80 7.71
C ASP A 193 8.89 -27.73 7.12
N THR A 194 8.33 -26.75 6.40
CA THR A 194 9.11 -25.74 5.66
C THR A 194 8.68 -24.32 6.02
N ILE A 195 9.60 -23.38 5.82
CA ILE A 195 9.28 -21.94 5.86
C ILE A 195 8.19 -21.66 4.83
N LYS A 196 7.19 -20.87 5.20
CA LYS A 196 6.12 -20.39 4.31
C LYS A 196 6.23 -18.90 4.13
N ILE A 197 6.00 -18.45 2.91
CA ILE A 197 5.99 -17.05 2.56
C ILE A 197 4.63 -16.72 1.92
N ASN A 198 3.94 -15.73 2.46
CA ASN A 198 2.80 -15.10 1.82
C ASN A 198 3.20 -13.69 1.43
N GLN A 199 2.91 -13.29 0.21
CA GLN A 199 3.23 -11.95 -0.26
C GLN A 199 2.12 -11.35 -1.11
N LEU A 200 2.01 -10.04 -1.05
CA LEU A 200 1.31 -9.19 -2.01
C LEU A 200 2.34 -8.31 -2.68
N GLU A 201 2.28 -8.24 -3.99
CA GLU A 201 3.12 -7.37 -4.80
C GLU A 201 2.24 -6.49 -5.67
N ILE A 202 2.55 -5.20 -5.69
CA ILE A 202 1.97 -4.21 -6.61
C ILE A 202 3.09 -3.78 -7.55
N ILE A 203 2.88 -3.97 -8.85
CA ILE A 203 3.84 -3.61 -9.89
C ILE A 203 3.28 -2.47 -10.71
N ASP A 204 3.97 -1.35 -10.69
CA ASP A 204 3.67 -0.16 -11.47
C ASP A 204 4.56 -0.15 -12.71
N ILE A 205 3.96 -0.06 -13.89
CA ILE A 205 4.67 -0.06 -15.17
C ILE A 205 4.34 1.22 -15.93
N ASP A 206 5.34 2.06 -16.15
CA ASP A 206 5.23 3.18 -17.10
C ASP A 206 5.75 2.74 -18.47
N THR A 207 4.85 2.34 -19.33
CA THR A 207 5.19 1.86 -20.68
C THR A 207 5.78 2.96 -21.57
N ILE A 208 5.54 4.24 -21.26
CA ILE A 208 6.03 5.36 -22.08
C ILE A 208 7.52 5.63 -21.82
N ASN A 209 7.92 5.59 -20.54
CA ASN A 209 9.31 5.83 -20.15
C ASN A 209 10.10 4.54 -19.95
N GLY A 210 9.43 3.38 -19.95
CA GLY A 210 10.07 2.09 -19.74
C GLY A 210 10.48 1.81 -18.30
N GLU A 211 9.84 2.48 -17.33
CA GLU A 211 10.14 2.30 -15.90
C GLU A 211 9.20 1.31 -15.25
N VAL A 212 9.74 0.40 -14.46
CA VAL A 212 9.00 -0.57 -13.67
C VAL A 212 9.38 -0.45 -12.19
N ARG A 213 8.38 -0.45 -11.33
CA ARG A 213 8.57 -0.44 -9.88
C ARG A 213 7.67 -1.49 -9.24
N GLY A 214 8.25 -2.36 -8.43
CA GLY A 214 7.51 -3.27 -7.58
C GLY A 214 7.50 -2.82 -6.12
N THR A 215 6.40 -3.04 -5.45
CA THR A 215 6.23 -2.82 -4.02
C THR A 215 5.67 -4.09 -3.40
N VAL A 216 6.44 -4.70 -2.49
CA VAL A 216 6.17 -6.03 -1.95
C VAL A 216 5.95 -5.96 -0.45
N TRP A 217 4.88 -6.56 0.02
CA TRP A 217 4.65 -6.87 1.43
C TRP A 217 4.64 -8.38 1.59
N GLY A 218 5.58 -8.88 2.36
CA GLY A 218 5.74 -10.31 2.61
C GLY A 218 5.68 -10.64 4.09
N ASN A 219 5.09 -11.78 4.42
CA ASN A 219 5.16 -12.37 5.75
C ASN A 219 5.82 -13.74 5.64
N LEU A 220 6.85 -13.95 6.45
CA LEU A 220 7.55 -15.22 6.57
C LEU A 220 7.07 -15.94 7.84
N TYR A 221 6.73 -17.20 7.72
CA TYR A 221 6.42 -18.07 8.84
C TYR A 221 7.51 -19.13 8.98
N SER A 222 8.03 -19.33 10.19
CA SER A 222 8.97 -20.41 10.48
C SER A 222 8.39 -21.42 11.46
N PRO A 223 8.42 -22.72 11.11
CA PRO A 223 8.00 -23.78 12.02
C PRO A 223 9.02 -24.05 13.13
N VAL A 224 10.28 -23.72 12.92
CA VAL A 224 11.41 -23.96 13.84
C VAL A 224 12.16 -22.67 14.15
N GLY A 225 12.85 -22.65 15.28
CA GLY A 225 13.75 -21.55 15.62
C GLY A 225 15.02 -21.63 14.78
N GLN A 226 15.26 -20.63 13.93
CA GLN A 226 16.44 -20.56 13.07
C GLN A 226 16.75 -19.12 12.69
N THR A 227 17.94 -18.92 12.17
CA THR A 227 18.32 -17.67 11.50
C THR A 227 18.26 -17.88 10.00
N CYS A 228 17.81 -16.87 9.26
CA CYS A 228 17.78 -16.92 7.80
C CYS A 228 18.30 -15.61 7.20
N SER A 229 18.77 -15.68 5.97
CA SER A 229 19.03 -14.52 5.13
C SER A 229 17.91 -14.37 4.13
N ILE A 230 17.51 -13.14 3.86
CA ILE A 230 16.41 -12.78 2.96
C ILE A 230 16.94 -11.75 1.97
N GLY A 231 16.74 -12.03 0.69
CA GLY A 231 17.00 -11.13 -0.42
C GLY A 231 15.91 -11.25 -1.48
N LEU A 232 15.89 -10.34 -2.42
CA LEU A 232 15.05 -10.43 -3.62
C LEU A 232 15.79 -11.19 -4.72
N GLU A 233 15.07 -12.09 -5.41
CA GLU A 233 15.60 -12.75 -6.60
C GLU A 233 15.66 -11.74 -7.75
N LYS A 234 16.80 -11.65 -8.43
CA LYS A 234 17.03 -10.67 -9.50
C LYS A 234 16.16 -10.91 -10.74
N SER A 235 15.83 -12.15 -11.02
CA SER A 235 14.93 -12.50 -12.11
C SER A 235 13.50 -12.61 -11.60
N HIS A 236 12.66 -11.62 -11.97
CA HIS A 236 11.25 -11.62 -11.58
C HIS A 236 10.45 -12.63 -12.42
N GLN A 237 9.44 -13.26 -11.81
CA GLN A 237 8.59 -14.28 -12.48
C GLN A 237 7.89 -13.77 -13.75
N LEU A 238 7.65 -12.46 -13.87
CA LEU A 238 7.08 -11.83 -15.06
C LEU A 238 8.12 -11.48 -16.15
N GLY A 239 9.38 -11.87 -15.96
CA GLY A 239 10.44 -11.64 -16.93
C GLY A 239 11.17 -10.32 -16.80
N PHE A 240 10.99 -9.58 -15.71
CA PHE A 240 11.78 -8.40 -15.41
C PHE A 240 13.12 -8.78 -14.77
N GLU A 241 14.17 -8.07 -15.11
CA GLU A 241 15.44 -8.12 -14.38
C GLU A 241 15.48 -6.97 -13.39
N ILE A 242 15.53 -7.29 -12.10
CA ILE A 242 15.58 -6.31 -11.02
C ILE A 242 16.97 -5.67 -10.99
N GLU A 243 17.03 -4.40 -11.32
CA GLU A 243 18.27 -3.62 -11.33
C GLU A 243 18.64 -3.14 -9.93
N SER A 244 17.65 -2.77 -9.14
CA SER A 244 17.84 -2.20 -7.80
C SER A 244 16.71 -2.60 -6.89
N ASP A 245 17.03 -2.90 -5.63
CA ASP A 245 16.04 -3.24 -4.62
C ASP A 245 16.36 -2.61 -3.26
N LEU A 246 15.32 -2.40 -2.48
CA LEU A 246 15.41 -1.98 -1.09
C LEU A 246 14.49 -2.88 -0.26
N LEU A 247 15.10 -3.82 0.46
CA LEU A 247 14.41 -4.74 1.35
C LEU A 247 14.58 -4.29 2.79
N THR A 248 13.51 -4.24 3.55
CA THR A 248 13.51 -3.84 4.96
C THR A 248 12.67 -4.78 5.82
N TRP A 249 13.10 -4.98 7.05
CA TRP A 249 12.26 -5.63 8.03
C TRP A 249 11.16 -4.66 8.49
N HIS A 250 9.91 -5.09 8.41
CA HIS A 250 8.74 -4.26 8.71
C HIS A 250 8.11 -4.61 10.06
N GLY A 251 8.91 -5.08 10.99
CA GLY A 251 8.44 -5.62 12.26
C GLY A 251 8.54 -4.71 13.47
N LEU A 252 8.97 -3.46 13.32
CA LEU A 252 9.03 -2.53 14.44
C LEU A 252 7.61 -2.22 14.94
N PRO A 253 7.31 -2.52 16.20
CA PRO A 253 6.06 -2.09 16.81
C PRO A 253 6.01 -0.56 16.79
N GLY A 254 4.87 -0.03 16.42
CA GLY A 254 4.55 1.38 16.63
C GLY A 254 4.26 2.19 15.40
N ASN A 255 4.96 2.05 14.29
CA ASN A 255 4.73 2.94 13.15
C ASN A 255 4.53 2.25 11.79
N GLY A 256 4.84 0.98 11.66
CA GLY A 256 4.82 0.32 10.36
C GLY A 256 3.64 -0.64 10.14
N LEU A 257 3.14 -1.27 11.16
CA LEU A 257 2.21 -2.38 11.07
C LEU A 257 0.95 -2.15 11.90
N GLY A 258 0.24 -1.07 11.60
CA GLY A 258 -1.06 -0.80 12.18
C GLY A 258 -1.03 -0.30 13.62
N GLY A 259 0.03 0.36 14.00
CA GLY A 259 0.02 1.19 15.21
C GLY A 259 0.01 0.40 16.52
N MET A 260 0.71 -0.71 16.59
CA MET A 260 1.12 -1.22 17.90
C MET A 260 2.07 -0.21 18.52
N THR A 261 1.53 0.78 19.22
CA THR A 261 2.31 1.68 20.03
C THR A 261 2.90 0.88 21.18
N THR A 262 4.19 0.64 21.14
CA THR A 262 4.89 0.22 22.35
C THR A 262 5.23 1.46 23.14
N THR A 263 4.65 1.56 24.31
CA THR A 263 5.23 2.34 25.41
C THR A 263 6.48 1.67 25.98
N ALA A 264 6.91 0.56 25.40
CA ALA A 264 8.08 -0.18 25.83
C ALA A 264 9.36 0.59 25.52
N ASN A 265 10.26 0.61 26.49
CA ASN A 265 11.59 1.19 26.39
C ASN A 265 12.28 0.82 25.06
N PRO A 266 12.69 1.80 24.24
CA PRO A 266 13.40 1.54 22.98
C PRO A 266 14.66 0.68 23.14
N GLY A 267 15.23 0.64 24.33
CA GLY A 267 16.41 -0.17 24.65
C GLY A 267 16.18 -1.70 24.72
N LEU A 268 14.92 -2.15 24.78
CA LEU A 268 14.58 -3.58 24.78
C LEU A 268 14.41 -4.16 23.37
N LEU A 269 14.35 -3.32 22.33
CA LEU A 269 14.22 -3.73 20.93
C LEU A 269 15.61 -3.83 20.26
N LYS A 270 16.52 -4.57 20.85
CA LYS A 270 17.75 -4.94 20.16
C LYS A 270 17.41 -5.99 19.10
N THR A 271 17.52 -5.60 17.84
CA THR A 271 17.46 -6.53 16.72
C THR A 271 18.84 -7.12 16.47
N ASN A 272 18.92 -8.44 16.37
CA ASN A 272 20.17 -9.15 16.10
C ASN A 272 20.26 -9.55 14.61
N TYR A 273 19.84 -8.65 13.71
CA TYR A 273 19.98 -8.85 12.28
C TYR A 273 20.84 -7.74 11.69
N GLU A 274 21.48 -8.05 10.59
CA GLU A 274 22.30 -7.12 9.84
C GLU A 274 21.63 -6.86 8.48
N GLN A 275 21.58 -5.61 8.06
CA GLN A 275 21.14 -5.25 6.73
C GLN A 275 22.36 -4.85 5.92
N SER A 276 22.66 -5.61 4.89
CA SER A 276 23.72 -5.30 3.97
C SER A 276 23.20 -4.52 2.77
N PHE A 277 24.01 -3.55 2.34
CA PHE A 277 23.75 -2.72 1.16
C PHE A 277 24.93 -2.87 0.21
N LYS A 278 24.66 -3.33 -1.00
CA LYS A 278 25.65 -3.38 -2.08
C LYS A 278 25.27 -2.33 -3.11
N VAL A 279 26.12 -1.33 -3.26
CA VAL A 279 25.95 -0.29 -4.26
C VAL A 279 26.89 -0.62 -5.42
N SER A 280 26.41 -0.50 -6.66
CA SER A 280 27.25 -0.70 -7.84
C SER A 280 28.38 0.34 -7.89
N GLU A 281 29.47 0.02 -8.59
CA GLU A 281 30.62 0.93 -8.75
C GLU A 281 30.23 2.30 -9.31
N ASN A 282 29.18 2.35 -10.12
CA ASN A 282 28.64 3.59 -10.69
C ASN A 282 27.65 4.32 -9.77
N GLY A 283 27.34 3.76 -8.60
CA GLY A 283 26.36 4.33 -7.66
C GLY A 283 24.89 4.33 -8.15
N GLN A 284 24.60 3.61 -9.23
CA GLN A 284 23.28 3.64 -9.89
C GLN A 284 22.33 2.54 -9.41
N THR A 285 22.85 1.41 -8.95
CA THR A 285 22.04 0.29 -8.50
C THR A 285 22.32 -0.03 -7.04
N LEU A 286 21.28 -0.41 -6.32
CA LEU A 286 21.30 -0.78 -4.92
C LEU A 286 20.76 -2.19 -4.76
N ASP A 287 21.51 -3.06 -4.08
CA ASP A 287 21.08 -4.39 -3.66
C ASP A 287 21.02 -4.46 -2.15
N THR A 288 19.96 -5.02 -1.63
CA THR A 288 19.80 -5.17 -0.18
C THR A 288 19.53 -6.61 0.23
N GLU A 289 20.14 -7.01 1.31
CA GLU A 289 19.95 -8.31 1.93
C GLU A 289 19.83 -8.14 3.45
N ILE A 290 18.92 -8.87 4.05
CA ILE A 290 18.80 -8.98 5.50
C ILE A 290 19.48 -10.28 5.91
N GLU A 291 20.58 -10.19 6.63
CA GLU A 291 21.34 -11.33 7.11
C GLU A 291 21.03 -11.62 8.58
N ASN A 292 21.16 -12.90 8.96
CA ASN A 292 20.98 -13.35 10.33
C ASN A 292 19.64 -12.99 10.98
N LEU A 293 18.57 -12.89 10.19
CA LEU A 293 17.24 -12.61 10.74
C LEU A 293 16.78 -13.77 11.63
N PRO A 294 16.60 -13.53 12.94
CA PRO A 294 16.17 -14.59 13.84
C PRO A 294 14.66 -14.85 13.67
N LEU A 295 14.32 -16.07 13.29
CA LEU A 295 12.96 -16.57 13.25
C LEU A 295 12.71 -17.46 14.48
N GLN A 296 11.71 -17.10 15.27
CA GLN A 296 11.31 -17.91 16.41
C GLN A 296 10.36 -19.04 15.96
N VAL A 297 10.27 -20.07 16.79
CA VAL A 297 9.36 -21.20 16.56
C VAL A 297 7.91 -20.71 16.39
N SER A 298 7.25 -21.13 15.31
CA SER A 298 5.85 -20.78 15.02
C SER A 298 5.57 -19.27 15.05
N SER A 299 6.52 -18.47 14.60
CA SER A 299 6.40 -17.02 14.52
C SER A 299 6.40 -16.53 13.09
N THR A 300 5.83 -15.34 12.90
CA THR A 300 5.81 -14.63 11.62
C THR A 300 6.69 -13.39 11.67
N LYS A 301 7.36 -13.10 10.57
CA LYS A 301 8.17 -11.89 10.38
C LYS A 301 7.71 -11.18 9.10
N PRO A 302 7.21 -9.95 9.21
CA PRO A 302 6.85 -9.16 8.05
C PRO A 302 8.09 -8.49 7.46
N VAL A 303 8.15 -8.48 6.13
CA VAL A 303 9.16 -7.77 5.34
C VAL A 303 8.46 -6.85 4.34
N PHE A 304 9.13 -5.79 3.99
CA PHE A 304 8.72 -4.84 2.98
C PHE A 304 9.87 -4.65 2.00
N ALA A 305 9.55 -4.66 0.72
CA ALA A 305 10.55 -4.38 -0.30
C ALA A 305 9.99 -3.46 -1.38
N THR A 306 10.86 -2.66 -1.95
CA THR A 306 10.64 -1.96 -3.21
C THR A 306 11.77 -2.34 -4.16
N TRP A 307 11.44 -2.51 -5.45
CA TRP A 307 12.43 -2.82 -6.47
C TRP A 307 12.15 -2.04 -7.74
N TRP A 308 13.17 -1.88 -8.56
CA TRP A 308 13.14 -1.15 -9.82
C TRP A 308 13.75 -2.00 -10.93
N ALA A 309 13.12 -1.89 -12.09
CA ALA A 309 13.58 -2.51 -13.33
C ALA A 309 13.25 -1.58 -14.50
N SER A 310 13.84 -1.84 -15.65
CA SER A 310 13.52 -1.14 -16.89
C SER A 310 12.96 -2.11 -17.93
N ILE A 311 12.13 -1.58 -18.81
CA ILE A 311 11.61 -2.25 -20.01
C ILE A 311 11.81 -1.36 -21.22
N GLU A 312 11.72 -1.92 -22.41
CA GLU A 312 11.74 -1.12 -23.61
C GLU A 312 10.54 -0.16 -23.65
N PRO A 313 10.76 1.14 -23.79
CA PRO A 313 9.68 2.12 -23.83
C PRO A 313 8.80 1.92 -25.07
N GLU A 314 7.52 2.05 -24.88
CA GLU A 314 6.54 1.92 -25.94
C GLU A 314 6.13 3.26 -26.55
N SER A 315 5.76 3.24 -27.83
CA SER A 315 5.11 4.39 -28.45
C SER A 315 3.79 4.74 -27.75
N ARG A 316 3.53 6.01 -27.53
CA ARG A 316 2.31 6.50 -26.88
C ARG A 316 1.06 5.93 -27.53
N ILE A 317 0.20 5.36 -26.74
CA ILE A 317 -1.14 4.96 -27.15
C ILE A 317 -1.99 6.23 -27.22
N GLN A 318 -2.57 6.51 -28.39
CA GLN A 318 -3.46 7.66 -28.56
C GLN A 318 -4.86 7.29 -28.13
N LEU A 319 -5.20 7.65 -26.88
CA LEU A 319 -6.57 7.62 -26.40
C LEU A 319 -7.14 9.04 -26.48
N ASN A 320 -8.33 9.17 -27.08
CA ASN A 320 -9.00 10.45 -27.25
C ASN A 320 -10.09 10.61 -26.19
N ARG A 321 -10.15 11.78 -25.57
CA ARG A 321 -11.24 12.14 -24.68
C ARG A 321 -12.39 12.74 -25.50
N ASP A 322 -13.60 12.23 -25.32
CA ASP A 322 -14.80 12.89 -25.86
C ASP A 322 -15.05 14.19 -25.09
N PRO A 323 -15.02 15.37 -25.77
CA PRO A 323 -15.18 16.64 -25.07
C PRO A 323 -16.56 16.82 -24.42
N ARG A 324 -17.59 16.10 -24.92
CA ARG A 324 -18.96 16.24 -24.46
C ARG A 324 -19.31 15.31 -23.31
N LEU A 325 -18.75 14.10 -23.33
CA LEU A 325 -19.14 13.02 -22.40
C LEU A 325 -18.08 12.73 -21.35
N THR A 326 -16.91 13.39 -21.42
CA THR A 326 -15.74 13.11 -20.56
C THR A 326 -15.28 11.64 -20.58
N GLN A 327 -15.72 10.87 -21.56
CA GLN A 327 -15.43 9.46 -21.74
C GLN A 327 -14.18 9.27 -22.60
N LEU A 328 -13.48 8.17 -22.34
CA LEU A 328 -12.31 7.78 -23.09
C LEU A 328 -12.71 6.97 -24.34
N ARG A 329 -12.09 7.27 -25.47
CA ARG A 329 -12.29 6.56 -26.74
C ARG A 329 -10.95 6.16 -27.33
N GLY A 330 -10.94 5.05 -28.05
CA GLY A 330 -9.77 4.58 -28.76
C GLY A 330 -9.49 3.11 -28.55
N ARG A 331 -8.40 2.66 -29.13
CA ARG A 331 -7.96 1.27 -29.09
C ARG A 331 -6.68 1.16 -28.26
N VAL A 332 -6.64 0.20 -27.38
CA VAL A 332 -5.48 -0.13 -26.57
C VAL A 332 -4.88 -1.43 -27.08
N ASN A 333 -3.58 -1.40 -27.38
CA ASN A 333 -2.80 -2.59 -27.70
C ASN A 333 -2.06 -3.01 -26.44
N TYR A 334 -2.32 -4.21 -25.95
CA TYR A 334 -1.62 -4.76 -24.82
C TYR A 334 -0.36 -5.49 -25.28
N LYS A 335 0.81 -5.01 -24.85
CA LYS A 335 2.08 -5.53 -25.35
C LYS A 335 2.94 -6.23 -24.29
N LEU A 336 2.52 -6.17 -23.02
CA LEU A 336 3.28 -6.83 -21.96
C LEU A 336 3.30 -8.35 -22.15
N PRO A 337 4.40 -9.03 -21.78
CA PRO A 337 4.60 -10.45 -22.10
C PRO A 337 3.81 -11.42 -21.25
N PHE A 338 2.97 -10.94 -20.33
CA PHE A 338 2.21 -11.77 -19.40
C PHE A 338 0.70 -11.53 -19.53
N LYS A 339 -0.08 -12.50 -19.06
CA LYS A 339 -1.54 -12.45 -19.08
C LYS A 339 -2.06 -11.67 -17.89
N LEU A 340 -3.02 -10.76 -18.12
CA LEU A 340 -3.76 -10.04 -17.07
C LEU A 340 -5.21 -10.53 -16.96
N LYS A 341 -5.67 -10.72 -15.74
CA LYS A 341 -7.06 -11.03 -15.39
C LYS A 341 -7.71 -9.85 -14.68
N ASN A 342 -9.04 -9.86 -14.59
CA ASN A 342 -9.82 -8.85 -13.88
C ASN A 342 -9.48 -7.40 -14.31
N CYS A 343 -9.23 -7.22 -15.61
CA CYS A 343 -8.70 -5.98 -16.18
C CYS A 343 -9.68 -4.82 -16.08
N ARG A 344 -9.17 -3.67 -15.71
CA ARG A 344 -9.90 -2.41 -15.67
C ARG A 344 -9.00 -1.29 -16.18
N LEU A 345 -9.45 -0.56 -17.21
CA LEU A 345 -8.81 0.67 -17.63
C LEU A 345 -9.44 1.82 -16.86
N ILE A 346 -8.63 2.58 -16.15
CA ILE A 346 -9.08 3.67 -15.27
C ILE A 346 -8.62 5.00 -15.88
N PHE A 347 -9.54 5.95 -15.98
CA PHE A 347 -9.26 7.30 -16.46
C PHE A 347 -10.13 8.32 -15.74
N GLU A 348 -9.53 9.34 -15.15
CA GLU A 348 -10.20 10.31 -14.29
C GLU A 348 -11.11 9.59 -13.24
N ASN A 349 -12.43 9.77 -13.34
CA ASN A 349 -13.41 9.19 -12.42
C ASN A 349 -14.09 7.91 -12.95
N TRP A 350 -13.65 7.42 -14.10
CA TRP A 350 -14.27 6.29 -14.79
C TRP A 350 -13.37 5.07 -14.79
N ALA A 351 -13.99 3.92 -14.65
CA ALA A 351 -13.35 2.62 -14.81
C ALA A 351 -14.08 1.82 -15.91
N TYR A 352 -13.34 1.43 -16.91
CA TYR A 352 -13.77 0.63 -18.04
C TYR A 352 -13.40 -0.82 -17.75
N VAL A 353 -14.36 -1.62 -17.34
CA VAL A 353 -14.16 -3.01 -16.93
C VAL A 353 -14.15 -3.91 -18.15
N LEU A 354 -13.08 -4.64 -18.37
CA LEU A 354 -12.97 -5.66 -19.42
C LEU A 354 -13.63 -6.96 -18.95
N GLU A 355 -14.40 -7.60 -19.85
CA GLU A 355 -15.04 -8.89 -19.55
C GLU A 355 -14.07 -10.06 -19.69
N ASN A 356 -13.12 -9.94 -20.60
CA ASN A 356 -12.14 -11.00 -20.89
C ASN A 356 -10.75 -10.65 -20.35
N PRO A 357 -9.97 -11.65 -19.92
CA PRO A 357 -8.57 -11.45 -19.62
C PRO A 357 -7.80 -11.02 -20.85
N LEU A 358 -6.74 -10.21 -20.66
CA LEU A 358 -5.83 -9.78 -21.71
C LEU A 358 -4.65 -10.74 -21.82
N ASN A 359 -4.42 -11.27 -23.02
CA ASN A 359 -3.21 -12.03 -23.33
C ASN A 359 -2.21 -11.11 -24.05
N PRO A 360 -0.91 -11.47 -24.08
CA PRO A 360 0.08 -10.73 -24.84
C PRO A 360 -0.37 -10.50 -26.29
N SER A 361 -0.20 -9.26 -26.77
CA SER A 361 -0.60 -8.81 -28.11
C SER A 361 -2.10 -8.65 -28.35
N ASP A 362 -2.95 -8.81 -27.34
CA ASP A 362 -4.37 -8.53 -27.48
C ASP A 362 -4.62 -7.03 -27.66
N THR A 363 -5.67 -6.72 -28.43
CA THR A 363 -6.17 -5.35 -28.61
C THR A 363 -7.62 -5.26 -28.18
N PHE A 364 -7.99 -4.18 -27.51
CA PHE A 364 -9.38 -3.93 -27.19
C PHE A 364 -9.77 -2.46 -27.50
N ASP A 365 -11.01 -2.29 -27.87
CA ASP A 365 -11.60 -0.98 -28.06
C ASP A 365 -12.33 -0.56 -26.78
N VAL A 366 -12.04 0.66 -26.31
CA VAL A 366 -12.56 1.13 -25.03
C VAL A 366 -14.09 1.25 -25.02
N GLN A 367 -14.70 1.58 -26.16
CA GLN A 367 -16.16 1.78 -26.23
C GLN A 367 -16.95 0.48 -26.34
N THR A 368 -16.47 -0.46 -27.15
CA THR A 368 -17.23 -1.68 -27.48
C THR A 368 -16.80 -2.89 -26.66
N GLY A 369 -15.59 -2.86 -26.11
CA GLY A 369 -14.98 -3.99 -25.39
C GLY A 369 -15.06 -3.86 -23.87
N THR A 370 -15.68 -2.80 -23.32
CA THR A 370 -15.69 -2.56 -21.88
C THR A 370 -17.06 -2.13 -21.34
N THR A 371 -17.25 -2.35 -20.04
CA THR A 371 -18.42 -1.81 -19.30
C THR A 371 -17.97 -0.63 -18.43
N GLU A 372 -18.58 0.53 -18.66
CA GLU A 372 -18.28 1.74 -17.91
C GLU A 372 -18.91 1.74 -16.52
N LYS A 373 -18.11 2.09 -15.51
CA LYS A 373 -18.55 2.27 -14.13
C LYS A 373 -17.82 3.45 -13.51
N SER A 374 -18.47 4.13 -12.58
CA SER A 374 -17.76 5.13 -11.76
C SER A 374 -16.69 4.44 -10.91
N LEU A 375 -15.45 4.94 -10.95
CA LEU A 375 -14.34 4.42 -10.14
C LEU A 375 -14.72 4.36 -8.66
N LYS A 376 -15.26 5.46 -8.12
CA LYS A 376 -15.71 5.50 -6.73
C LYS A 376 -16.75 4.43 -6.41
N SER A 377 -17.66 4.12 -7.33
CA SER A 377 -18.68 3.08 -7.10
C SER A 377 -18.11 1.65 -7.06
N ILE A 378 -17.01 1.40 -7.77
CA ILE A 378 -16.28 0.13 -7.70
C ILE A 378 -15.55 0.02 -6.37
N LEU A 379 -14.80 1.06 -6.02
CA LEU A 379 -13.98 1.10 -4.80
C LEU A 379 -14.85 1.03 -3.53
N THR A 380 -15.94 1.80 -3.47
CA THR A 380 -16.78 1.88 -2.27
C THR A 380 -17.93 0.87 -2.25
N ARG A 381 -18.21 0.21 -3.37
CA ARG A 381 -19.32 -0.74 -3.56
C ARG A 381 -20.66 -0.18 -3.09
N LYS A 382 -21.62 -0.12 -3.98
CA LYS A 382 -22.97 0.33 -3.64
C LYS A 382 -23.82 -0.81 -3.12
N VAL A 383 -24.48 -0.60 -1.98
CA VAL A 383 -25.47 -1.51 -1.42
C VAL A 383 -26.85 -0.91 -1.59
N LYS A 384 -27.80 -1.67 -2.14
CA LYS A 384 -29.22 -1.27 -2.18
C LYS A 384 -29.81 -1.38 -0.78
N LEU A 385 -30.39 -0.30 -0.28
CA LEU A 385 -31.13 -0.32 0.98
C LEU A 385 -32.40 -1.15 0.82
N LYS A 386 -32.61 -2.11 1.73
CA LYS A 386 -33.76 -3.07 1.70
C LYS A 386 -35.15 -2.41 1.65
N LYS A 387 -35.27 -1.10 1.89
CA LYS A 387 -36.55 -0.37 1.98
C LYS A 387 -36.69 0.83 1.01
N SER A 388 -35.70 1.10 0.17
CA SER A 388 -35.77 2.21 -0.80
C SER A 388 -34.95 1.87 -2.03
N ASP A 389 -35.34 2.41 -3.18
CA ASP A 389 -34.57 2.31 -4.43
C ASP A 389 -33.23 3.09 -4.38
N ARG A 390 -32.90 3.66 -3.23
CA ARG A 390 -31.65 4.40 -3.03
C ARG A 390 -30.51 3.42 -2.78
N SER A 391 -29.41 3.63 -3.48
CA SER A 391 -28.16 2.92 -3.24
C SER A 391 -27.21 3.82 -2.44
N GLU A 392 -26.66 3.30 -1.35
CA GLU A 392 -25.64 3.97 -0.56
C GLU A 392 -24.30 3.26 -0.71
N ASN A 393 -23.22 3.99 -0.48
CA ASN A 393 -21.91 3.38 -0.45
C ASN A 393 -21.82 2.41 0.73
N SER A 394 -21.29 1.22 0.49
CA SER A 394 -20.99 0.28 1.56
C SER A 394 -19.93 0.89 2.48
N PRO A 395 -20.10 0.90 3.79
CA PRO A 395 -19.06 1.33 4.71
C PRO A 395 -17.82 0.44 4.54
N TRP A 396 -16.65 1.01 4.82
CA TRP A 396 -15.43 0.22 4.88
C TRP A 396 -15.48 -0.74 6.06
N ASP A 397 -15.14 -2.00 5.80
CA ASP A 397 -15.03 -3.02 6.84
C ASP A 397 -13.55 -3.24 7.18
N PRO A 398 -13.07 -2.79 8.34
CA PRO A 398 -11.69 -2.99 8.75
C PRO A 398 -11.35 -4.45 9.04
N THR A 399 -12.34 -5.34 9.10
CA THR A 399 -12.13 -6.80 9.26
C THR A 399 -12.08 -7.55 7.94
N ASP A 400 -12.25 -6.86 6.82
CA ASP A 400 -12.20 -7.49 5.49
C ASP A 400 -10.79 -8.03 5.23
N ILE A 401 -10.70 -9.31 4.92
CA ILE A 401 -9.45 -10.04 4.66
C ILE A 401 -9.19 -10.27 3.16
N ARG A 402 -10.02 -9.72 2.29
CA ARG A 402 -9.85 -9.87 0.83
C ARG A 402 -8.72 -8.99 0.36
N VAL A 403 -7.58 -9.62 0.08
CA VAL A 403 -6.34 -8.95 -0.34
C VAL A 403 -6.57 -8.03 -1.54
N ASN A 404 -7.27 -8.51 -2.59
CA ASN A 404 -7.53 -7.73 -3.80
C ASN A 404 -8.33 -6.45 -3.51
N ARG A 405 -9.28 -6.50 -2.57
CA ARG A 405 -10.05 -5.31 -2.17
C ARG A 405 -9.20 -4.30 -1.41
N ILE A 406 -8.34 -4.80 -0.53
CA ILE A 406 -7.40 -3.93 0.22
C ILE A 406 -6.43 -3.29 -0.77
N ALA A 407 -5.86 -4.06 -1.71
CA ALA A 407 -4.97 -3.58 -2.75
C ALA A 407 -5.64 -2.53 -3.65
N ASP A 408 -6.89 -2.76 -4.09
CA ASP A 408 -7.67 -1.77 -4.86
C ASP A 408 -7.78 -0.42 -4.12
N ILE A 409 -8.05 -0.46 -2.81
CA ILE A 409 -8.12 0.76 -2.00
C ILE A 409 -6.74 1.39 -1.82
N MET A 410 -5.69 0.60 -1.66
CA MET A 410 -4.32 1.13 -1.55
C MET A 410 -3.89 1.83 -2.84
N MET A 411 -4.20 1.24 -4.01
CA MET A 411 -3.87 1.82 -5.31
C MET A 411 -4.66 3.09 -5.66
N PHE A 412 -5.84 3.29 -5.07
CA PHE A 412 -6.71 4.44 -5.34
C PHE A 412 -7.31 5.02 -4.07
N TYR A 413 -6.46 5.22 -3.07
CA TYR A 413 -6.87 5.60 -1.73
C TYR A 413 -7.64 6.92 -1.72
N GLN A 414 -7.09 7.97 -2.31
CA GLN A 414 -7.75 9.27 -2.35
C GLN A 414 -9.02 9.26 -3.22
N ALA A 415 -9.02 8.54 -4.35
CA ALA A 415 -10.20 8.39 -5.19
C ALA A 415 -11.36 7.68 -4.48
N SER A 416 -11.06 6.78 -3.54
CA SER A 416 -12.07 6.11 -2.71
C SER A 416 -12.71 7.04 -1.67
N GLY A 417 -12.02 8.10 -1.28
CA GLY A 417 -12.38 9.03 -0.21
C GLY A 417 -11.37 9.03 0.97
N GLY A 418 -10.26 8.31 0.82
CA GLY A 418 -9.16 8.33 1.78
C GLY A 418 -9.59 7.91 3.19
N MET A 419 -9.03 8.61 4.16
CA MET A 419 -9.32 8.37 5.57
C MET A 419 -10.80 8.59 5.96
N ALA A 420 -11.50 9.47 5.24
CA ALA A 420 -12.92 9.72 5.49
C ALA A 420 -13.80 8.50 5.13
N TYR A 421 -13.36 7.64 4.21
CA TYR A 421 -14.04 6.42 3.84
C TYR A 421 -13.59 5.21 4.66
N THR A 422 -12.27 5.05 4.80
CA THR A 422 -11.68 3.83 5.39
C THR A 422 -11.56 3.88 6.90
N ASN A 423 -11.47 5.07 7.51
CA ASN A 423 -11.04 5.32 8.89
C ASN A 423 -9.63 4.74 9.20
N LEU A 424 -8.86 4.41 8.16
CA LEU A 424 -7.51 3.91 8.25
C LEU A 424 -6.59 4.83 7.45
N SER A 425 -5.39 5.08 7.97
CA SER A 425 -4.34 5.77 7.24
C SER A 425 -3.76 4.87 6.13
N HIS A 426 -3.01 5.45 5.22
CA HIS A 426 -2.26 4.73 4.22
C HIS A 426 -0.82 5.24 4.19
N GLN A 427 0.05 4.61 4.96
CA GLN A 427 1.43 5.06 5.15
C GLN A 427 2.25 5.05 3.84
N TYR A 428 1.94 4.12 2.93
CA TYR A 428 2.63 3.97 1.64
C TYR A 428 1.89 4.61 0.47
N HIS A 429 0.96 5.54 0.73
CA HIS A 429 0.18 6.18 -0.34
C HIS A 429 1.06 6.86 -1.40
N SER A 430 2.20 7.42 -1.01
CA SER A 430 3.15 8.05 -1.96
C SER A 430 3.73 7.06 -2.98
N PHE A 431 3.78 5.79 -2.66
CA PHE A 431 4.31 4.74 -3.53
C PHE A 431 3.21 4.02 -4.31
N THR A 432 2.05 3.83 -3.74
CA THR A 432 1.01 2.95 -4.29
C THR A 432 -0.25 3.67 -4.75
N ASP A 433 -0.57 4.86 -4.22
CA ASP A 433 -1.78 5.59 -4.62
C ASP A 433 -1.58 6.30 -5.96
N MET A 434 -2.23 5.78 -6.98
CA MET A 434 -2.19 6.30 -8.35
C MET A 434 -3.23 7.39 -8.64
N THR A 435 -3.98 7.85 -7.63
CA THR A 435 -5.03 8.86 -7.82
C THR A 435 -4.49 10.15 -8.46
N ASP A 436 -3.29 10.57 -8.06
CA ASP A 436 -2.66 11.75 -8.64
C ASP A 436 -2.31 11.58 -10.13
N GLN A 437 -1.97 10.37 -10.57
CA GLN A 437 -1.72 10.09 -11.99
C GLN A 437 -3.00 10.24 -12.82
N LEU A 438 -4.15 9.82 -12.25
CA LEU A 438 -5.45 10.04 -12.88
C LEU A 438 -5.78 11.53 -12.99
N ASN A 439 -5.47 12.33 -11.97
CA ASN A 439 -5.66 13.78 -11.96
C ASN A 439 -4.78 14.47 -13.03
N LEU A 440 -3.67 13.86 -13.41
CA LEU A 440 -2.79 14.30 -14.50
C LEU A 440 -3.23 13.78 -15.89
N ARG A 441 -4.43 13.21 -15.97
CA ARG A 441 -5.05 12.68 -17.19
C ARG A 441 -4.27 11.52 -17.82
N ARG A 442 -3.66 10.69 -17.01
CA ARG A 442 -3.13 9.40 -17.42
C ARG A 442 -4.21 8.33 -17.34
N ALA A 443 -4.26 7.46 -18.31
CA ALA A 443 -5.06 6.24 -18.24
C ALA A 443 -4.20 5.14 -17.60
N ILE A 444 -4.77 4.39 -16.67
CA ILE A 444 -4.10 3.33 -15.93
C ILE A 444 -4.83 2.02 -16.18
N LEU A 445 -4.13 1.03 -16.72
CA LEU A 445 -4.65 -0.33 -16.85
C LEU A 445 -4.27 -1.12 -15.59
N VAL A 446 -5.28 -1.63 -14.89
CA VAL A 446 -5.10 -2.45 -13.68
C VAL A 446 -5.58 -3.86 -13.98
N GLY A 447 -4.83 -4.86 -13.52
CA GLY A 447 -5.17 -6.28 -13.65
C GLY A 447 -4.40 -7.14 -12.64
N GLU A 448 -4.71 -8.43 -12.61
CA GLU A 448 -4.10 -9.45 -11.73
C GLU A 448 -3.46 -10.56 -12.56
#